data_50c261c8bafcec4a9afa0c41537dd039
#
_entry.id   50c261c8bafcec4a9afa0c41537dd039
#
_cell.length_a   1.000
_cell.length_b   1.000
_cell.length_c   1.000
_cell.angle_alpha   90.00
_cell.angle_beta   90.00
_cell.angle_gamma   90.00
#
_symmetry.space_group_name_H-M   'P 1'
#
loop_
_entity.id
_entity.type
_entity.pdbx_description
1 polymer ?
#
loop_
_entity_poly.entity_id
_entity_poly.type
_entity_poly.pdbx_seq_one_letter_code
_entity_poly.pdbx_strand_id
1 'polypeptide(L)'
;PGLYRVDYSFDIATVPAFSASDVLNRRVPRTALAGKTVVLGTNSMRLGDQWMVPGTGKRGGVYVHILGAETLKRGMPLDIGWVPALLIAAAACWLAVTRNRARYLGVAAAGMLTAPVALEHLLIFADIT
;
A
#
# COMPACT_ATOMS: atom_id res chain seq x y z
N PRO A 1 12.84 11.00 -10.91
CA PRO A 1 11.85 9.99 -10.57
C PRO A 1 11.69 9.99 -9.06
N GLY A 2 10.53 10.42 -8.56
CA GLY A 2 10.26 10.48 -7.14
C GLY A 2 9.98 9.10 -6.57
N LEU A 3 10.31 8.89 -5.30
CA LEU A 3 9.85 7.75 -4.54
C LEU A 3 8.36 7.96 -4.22
N TYR A 4 7.57 6.91 -4.23
CA TYR A 4 6.17 6.94 -3.82
C TYR A 4 5.85 5.69 -3.00
N ARG A 5 4.86 5.79 -2.14
CA ARG A 5 4.37 4.65 -1.36
C ARG A 5 3.47 3.77 -2.21
N VAL A 6 3.63 2.47 -2.06
CA VAL A 6 2.80 1.48 -2.74
C VAL A 6 1.57 1.19 -1.88
N ASP A 7 0.40 1.24 -2.49
CA ASP A 7 -0.85 0.82 -1.88
C ASP A 7 -0.94 -0.71 -1.88
N TYR A 8 -0.91 -1.30 -0.70
CA TYR A 8 -1.00 -2.76 -0.50
C TYR A 8 -2.45 -3.24 -0.30
N SER A 9 -3.44 -2.37 -0.41
CA SER A 9 -4.86 -2.76 -0.29
C SER A 9 -5.36 -3.58 -1.49
N PHE A 10 -4.63 -3.57 -2.61
CA PHE A 10 -4.95 -4.37 -3.78
C PHE A 10 -4.68 -5.86 -3.52
N ASP A 11 -5.70 -6.69 -3.73
CA ASP A 11 -5.55 -8.14 -3.58
C ASP A 11 -4.81 -8.75 -4.77
N ILE A 12 -3.52 -9.04 -4.59
CA ILE A 12 -2.69 -9.69 -5.62
C ILE A 12 -3.11 -11.12 -5.94
N ALA A 13 -3.91 -11.78 -5.11
CA ALA A 13 -4.43 -13.12 -5.42
C ALA A 13 -5.42 -13.09 -6.59
N THR A 14 -5.98 -11.92 -6.90
CA THR A 14 -6.87 -11.74 -8.06
C THR A 14 -6.13 -11.62 -9.39
N VAL A 15 -4.80 -11.46 -9.36
CA VAL A 15 -3.98 -11.34 -10.57
C VAL A 15 -3.70 -12.73 -11.15
N PRO A 16 -4.22 -13.05 -12.34
CA PRO A 16 -3.95 -14.35 -12.96
C PRO A 16 -2.46 -14.52 -13.22
N ALA A 17 -1.89 -15.66 -12.81
CA ALA A 17 -0.51 -16.01 -13.06
C ALA A 17 -0.42 -17.29 -13.89
N PHE A 18 0.39 -17.26 -14.93
CA PHE A 18 0.63 -18.39 -15.81
C PHE A 18 2.12 -18.70 -15.87
N SER A 19 2.48 -19.96 -15.96
CA SER A 19 3.86 -20.35 -16.21
C SER A 19 4.28 -19.94 -17.64
N ALA A 20 5.49 -19.39 -17.77
CA ALA A 20 6.04 -19.07 -19.08
C ALA A 20 6.07 -20.32 -20.00
N SER A 21 6.35 -21.51 -19.43
CA SER A 21 6.32 -22.76 -20.18
C SER A 21 4.92 -23.11 -20.71
N ASP A 22 3.85 -22.80 -19.97
CA ASP A 22 2.49 -23.06 -20.41
C ASP A 22 2.08 -22.09 -21.53
N VAL A 23 2.54 -20.86 -21.48
CA VAL A 23 2.32 -19.89 -22.55
C VAL A 23 3.06 -20.32 -23.83
N LEU A 24 4.34 -20.70 -23.72
CA LEU A 24 5.15 -21.17 -24.85
C LEU A 24 4.58 -22.44 -25.48
N ASN A 25 4.08 -23.36 -24.66
CA ASN A 25 3.47 -24.60 -25.11
C ASN A 25 2.00 -24.44 -25.52
N ARG A 26 1.48 -23.21 -25.64
CA ARG A 26 0.11 -22.87 -26.03
C ARG A 26 -0.98 -23.52 -25.16
N ARG A 27 -0.66 -23.80 -23.89
CA ARG A 27 -1.63 -24.34 -22.91
C ARG A 27 -2.53 -23.25 -22.33
N VAL A 28 -2.12 -21.98 -22.44
CA VAL A 28 -2.90 -20.82 -22.01
C VAL A 28 -3.74 -20.32 -23.18
N PRO A 29 -5.06 -20.19 -23.04
CA PRO A 29 -5.92 -19.70 -24.12
C PRO A 29 -5.57 -18.24 -24.45
N ARG A 30 -5.58 -17.89 -25.73
CA ARG A 30 -5.27 -16.52 -26.18
C ARG A 30 -6.15 -15.45 -25.53
N THR A 31 -7.41 -15.78 -25.25
CA THR A 31 -8.37 -14.90 -24.59
C THR A 31 -7.96 -14.49 -23.17
N ALA A 32 -7.14 -15.30 -22.50
CA ALA A 32 -6.62 -14.98 -21.18
C ALA A 32 -5.59 -13.84 -21.20
N LEU A 33 -4.91 -13.63 -22.32
CA LEU A 33 -3.83 -12.64 -22.47
C LEU A 33 -4.18 -11.50 -23.44
N ALA A 34 -5.12 -11.74 -24.38
CA ALA A 34 -5.46 -10.77 -25.41
C ALA A 34 -6.00 -9.46 -24.81
N GLY A 35 -5.43 -8.32 -25.23
CA GLY A 35 -5.80 -6.99 -24.77
C GLY A 35 -5.41 -6.65 -23.32
N LYS A 36 -4.62 -7.52 -22.68
CA LYS A 36 -4.14 -7.29 -21.29
C LYS A 36 -2.68 -6.87 -21.25
N THR A 37 -2.33 -6.06 -20.27
CA THR A 37 -0.93 -5.80 -19.94
C THR A 37 -0.37 -7.03 -19.22
N VAL A 38 0.72 -7.58 -19.73
CA VAL A 38 1.38 -8.77 -19.18
C VAL A 38 2.70 -8.33 -18.55
N VAL A 39 2.92 -8.72 -17.30
CA VAL A 39 4.20 -8.51 -16.61
C VAL A 39 4.91 -9.85 -16.52
N LEU A 40 6.13 -9.90 -17.04
CA LEU A 40 6.99 -11.08 -16.97
C LEU A 40 7.97 -10.92 -15.83
N GLY A 41 8.03 -11.89 -14.93
CA GLY A 41 8.95 -11.87 -13.81
C GLY A 41 9.14 -13.24 -13.17
N THR A 42 10.02 -13.31 -12.19
CA THR A 42 10.30 -14.55 -11.46
C THR A 42 9.52 -14.58 -10.14
N ASN A 43 9.03 -15.76 -9.80
CA ASN A 43 8.43 -16.03 -8.49
C ASN A 43 9.16 -17.19 -7.77
N SER A 44 10.43 -17.41 -8.14
CA SER A 44 11.23 -18.49 -7.57
C SER A 44 11.93 -18.07 -6.29
N MET A 45 11.75 -18.83 -5.22
CA MET A 45 12.47 -18.64 -3.96
C MET A 45 13.99 -18.76 -4.11
N ARG A 46 14.48 -19.49 -5.11
CA ARG A 46 15.91 -19.72 -5.35
C ARG A 46 16.63 -18.52 -5.98
N LEU A 47 15.90 -17.60 -6.60
CA LEU A 47 16.49 -16.45 -7.30
C LEU A 47 16.61 -15.20 -6.41
N GLY A 48 16.24 -15.29 -5.12
CA GLY A 48 16.47 -14.22 -4.15
C GLY A 48 15.59 -12.97 -4.29
N ASP A 49 14.78 -12.87 -5.34
CA ASP A 49 13.87 -11.75 -5.56
C ASP A 49 12.53 -11.99 -4.80
N GLN A 50 12.64 -11.99 -3.48
CA GLN A 50 11.50 -12.21 -2.59
C GLN A 50 11.33 -11.02 -1.64
N TRP A 51 10.13 -10.47 -1.61
CA TRP A 51 9.78 -9.32 -0.79
C TRP A 51 8.64 -9.68 0.17
N MET A 52 8.68 -9.09 1.36
CA MET A 52 7.57 -9.21 2.29
C MET A 52 6.49 -8.21 1.87
N VAL A 53 5.34 -8.74 1.44
CA VAL A 53 4.17 -7.92 1.07
C VAL A 53 3.18 -7.96 2.22
N PRO A 54 2.80 -6.80 2.79
CA PRO A 54 1.81 -6.72 3.86
C PRO A 54 0.53 -7.47 3.50
N GLY A 55 0.00 -8.23 4.45
CA GLY A 55 -1.23 -9.03 4.27
C GLY A 55 -1.09 -10.33 3.47
N THR A 56 -0.04 -10.49 2.64
CA THR A 56 0.11 -11.67 1.77
C THR A 56 1.39 -12.48 1.98
N GLY A 57 2.32 -11.99 2.82
CA GLY A 57 3.59 -12.65 3.12
C GLY A 57 4.64 -12.51 2.02
N LYS A 58 5.57 -13.47 1.93
CA LYS A 58 6.64 -13.44 0.92
C LYS A 58 6.10 -13.65 -0.48
N ARG A 59 6.45 -12.74 -1.40
CA ARG A 59 6.07 -12.76 -2.82
C ARG A 59 7.26 -12.38 -3.69
N GLY A 60 7.29 -12.84 -4.93
CA GLY A 60 8.31 -12.41 -5.92
C GLY A 60 8.19 -10.90 -6.21
N GLY A 61 9.33 -10.26 -6.51
CA GLY A 61 9.38 -8.82 -6.78
C GLY A 61 8.46 -8.36 -7.90
N VAL A 62 8.12 -9.24 -8.84
CA VAL A 62 7.12 -8.96 -9.89
C VAL A 62 5.78 -8.49 -9.32
N TYR A 63 5.34 -9.01 -8.19
CA TYR A 63 4.09 -8.60 -7.55
C TYR A 63 4.19 -7.20 -6.94
N VAL A 64 5.36 -6.82 -6.41
CA VAL A 64 5.60 -5.45 -5.93
C VAL A 64 5.50 -4.44 -7.07
N HIS A 65 6.04 -4.78 -8.26
CA HIS A 65 5.90 -3.95 -9.45
C HIS A 65 4.44 -3.83 -9.92
N ILE A 66 3.67 -4.91 -9.85
CA ILE A 66 2.23 -4.88 -10.18
C ILE A 66 1.48 -3.97 -9.21
N LEU A 67 1.71 -4.12 -7.90
CA LEU A 67 1.11 -3.25 -6.88
C LEU A 67 1.47 -1.78 -7.09
N GLY A 68 2.75 -1.49 -7.40
CA GLY A 68 3.19 -0.13 -7.73
C GLY A 68 2.47 0.44 -8.95
N ALA A 69 2.31 -0.36 -10.00
CA ALA A 69 1.60 0.06 -11.20
C ALA A 69 0.10 0.29 -10.95
N GLU A 70 -0.55 -0.58 -10.18
CA GLU A 70 -1.95 -0.39 -9.80
C GLU A 70 -2.15 0.83 -8.89
N THR A 71 -1.20 1.10 -7.99
CA THR A 71 -1.19 2.31 -7.19
C THR A 71 -1.19 3.55 -8.08
N LEU A 72 -0.26 3.62 -9.04
CA LEU A 72 -0.15 4.78 -9.95
C LEU A 72 -1.35 4.94 -10.87
N LYS A 73 -2.04 3.86 -11.24
CA LYS A 73 -3.31 3.94 -12.00
C LYS A 73 -4.43 4.59 -11.21
N ARG A 74 -4.44 4.42 -9.88
CA ARG A 74 -5.42 5.08 -8.99
C ARG A 74 -5.11 6.55 -8.78
N GLY A 75 -3.88 6.96 -8.96
CA GLY A 75 -3.38 8.32 -8.80
C GLY A 75 -2.02 8.35 -8.12
N MET A 76 -1.39 9.52 -8.12
CA MET A 76 -0.12 9.69 -7.41
C MET A 76 -0.40 9.73 -5.90
N PRO A 77 0.17 8.83 -5.10
CA PRO A 77 0.00 8.86 -3.65
C PRO A 77 0.57 10.16 -3.06
N LEU A 78 -0.19 10.78 -2.17
CA LEU A 78 0.21 11.97 -1.44
C LEU A 78 0.77 11.58 -0.08
N ASP A 79 2.04 11.87 0.14
CA ASP A 79 2.68 11.70 1.45
C ASP A 79 2.64 13.04 2.19
N ILE A 80 1.84 13.13 3.24
CA ILE A 80 1.72 14.33 4.08
C ILE A 80 2.66 14.30 5.30
N GLY A 81 3.39 13.19 5.47
CA GLY A 81 4.34 13.02 6.57
C GLY A 81 3.72 13.09 7.96
N TRP A 82 4.55 13.38 8.96
CA TRP A 82 4.19 13.39 10.38
C TRP A 82 3.65 14.75 10.88
N VAL A 83 3.79 15.82 10.11
CA VAL A 83 3.44 17.20 10.52
C VAL A 83 1.98 17.34 10.95
N PRO A 84 0.96 16.83 10.22
CA PRO A 84 -0.42 16.91 10.63
C PRO A 84 -0.68 16.20 11.98
N ALA A 85 -0.06 15.04 12.19
CA ALA A 85 -0.19 14.30 13.44
C ALA A 85 0.38 15.12 14.64
N LEU A 86 1.54 15.74 14.45
CA LEU A 86 2.13 16.62 15.46
C LEU A 86 1.21 17.80 15.78
N LEU A 87 0.65 18.46 14.77
CA LEU A 87 -0.25 19.61 15.00
C LEU A 87 -1.51 19.20 15.76
N ILE A 88 -2.09 18.05 15.46
CA ILE A 88 -3.25 17.52 16.19
C ILE A 88 -2.88 17.21 17.63
N ALA A 89 -1.72 16.58 17.87
CA ALA A 89 -1.23 16.29 19.21
C ALA A 89 -1.01 17.58 20.03
N ALA A 90 -0.34 18.56 19.43
CA ALA A 90 -0.08 19.84 20.08
C ALA A 90 -1.39 20.59 20.43
N ALA A 91 -2.35 20.61 19.50
CA ALA A 91 -3.66 21.20 19.74
C ALA A 91 -4.44 20.49 20.87
N ALA A 92 -4.40 19.16 20.88
CA ALA A 92 -5.05 18.37 21.95
C ALA A 92 -4.40 18.59 23.31
N CYS A 93 -3.07 18.64 23.38
CA CYS A 93 -2.35 18.99 24.61
C CYS A 93 -2.70 20.40 25.09
N TRP A 94 -2.73 21.36 24.18
CA TRP A 94 -3.13 22.74 24.51
C TRP A 94 -4.54 22.78 25.08
N LEU A 95 -5.50 22.13 24.46
CA LEU A 95 -6.90 22.06 24.93
C LEU A 95 -7.02 21.31 26.26
N ALA A 96 -6.26 20.24 26.47
CA ALA A 96 -6.27 19.51 27.74
C ALA A 96 -5.79 20.38 28.90
N VAL A 97 -4.71 21.13 28.67
CA VAL A 97 -4.14 22.05 29.71
C VAL A 97 -5.08 23.22 29.98
N THR A 98 -5.54 23.93 28.92
CA THR A 98 -6.36 25.16 29.10
C THR A 98 -7.76 24.87 29.59
N ARG A 99 -8.34 23.72 29.26
CA ARG A 99 -9.70 23.32 29.64
C ARG A 99 -9.73 22.36 30.82
N ASN A 100 -8.55 21.96 31.33
CA ASN A 100 -8.39 20.97 32.41
C ASN A 100 -9.26 19.71 32.21
N ARG A 101 -9.25 19.18 30.99
CA ARG A 101 -10.06 18.02 30.59
C ARG A 101 -9.25 16.99 29.79
N ALA A 102 -8.73 15.99 30.50
CA ALA A 102 -7.93 14.92 29.93
C ALA A 102 -8.64 14.14 28.79
N ARG A 103 -9.98 14.23 28.68
CA ARG A 103 -10.72 13.61 27.56
C ARG A 103 -10.25 14.04 26.17
N TYR A 104 -9.72 15.24 26.01
CA TYR A 104 -9.19 15.70 24.72
C TYR A 104 -7.96 14.93 24.30
N LEU A 105 -7.14 14.46 25.24
CA LEU A 105 -6.00 13.58 24.95
C LEU A 105 -6.47 12.21 24.43
N GLY A 106 -7.53 11.65 25.03
CA GLY A 106 -8.11 10.39 24.58
C GLY A 106 -8.68 10.48 23.16
N VAL A 107 -9.41 11.56 22.85
CA VAL A 107 -9.95 11.79 21.50
C VAL A 107 -8.82 11.97 20.47
N ALA A 108 -7.78 12.73 20.83
CA ALA A 108 -6.63 12.90 19.93
C ALA A 108 -5.88 11.59 19.68
N ALA A 109 -5.65 10.79 20.74
CA ALA A 109 -5.02 9.49 20.60
C ALA A 109 -5.84 8.53 19.71
N ALA A 110 -7.16 8.48 19.90
CA ALA A 110 -8.04 7.69 19.05
C ALA A 110 -8.01 8.17 17.60
N GLY A 111 -8.05 9.48 17.36
CA GLY A 111 -7.95 10.05 16.03
C GLY A 111 -6.62 9.76 15.33
N MET A 112 -5.50 9.82 16.06
CA MET A 112 -4.19 9.47 15.52
C MET A 112 -4.06 8.01 15.12
N LEU A 113 -4.73 7.10 15.83
CA LEU A 113 -4.71 5.67 15.51
C LEU A 113 -5.60 5.32 14.33
N THR A 114 -6.73 6.01 14.17
CA THR A 114 -7.73 5.66 13.15
C THR A 114 -7.59 6.46 11.86
N ALA A 115 -7.18 7.74 11.94
CA ALA A 115 -7.11 8.61 10.77
C ALA A 115 -6.16 8.10 9.67
N PRO A 116 -4.94 7.59 9.96
CA PRO A 116 -4.05 7.08 8.92
C PRO A 116 -4.65 5.93 8.13
N VAL A 117 -5.32 4.99 8.82
CA VAL A 117 -5.98 3.85 8.17
C VAL A 117 -7.10 4.33 7.24
N ALA A 118 -7.87 5.33 7.66
CA ALA A 118 -8.92 5.91 6.82
C ALA A 118 -8.36 6.69 5.63
N LEU A 119 -7.26 7.45 5.83
CA LEU A 119 -6.63 8.25 4.79
C LEU A 119 -5.91 7.40 3.74
N GLU A 120 -5.40 6.23 4.11
CA GLU A 120 -4.74 5.30 3.19
C GLU A 120 -5.66 4.89 2.03
N HIS A 121 -6.97 4.74 2.28
CA HIS A 121 -7.96 4.48 1.22
C HIS A 121 -8.08 5.60 0.19
N LEU A 122 -7.68 6.81 0.55
CA LEU A 122 -7.63 7.98 -0.34
C LEU A 122 -6.25 8.21 -0.96
N LEU A 123 -5.32 7.25 -0.80
CA LEU A 123 -3.91 7.38 -1.19
C LEU A 123 -3.17 8.54 -0.50
N ILE A 124 -3.65 8.93 0.68
CA ILE A 124 -3.01 9.94 1.53
C ILE A 124 -2.30 9.22 2.66
N PHE A 125 -0.98 9.29 2.68
CA PHE A 125 -0.16 8.61 3.67
C PHE A 125 0.32 9.61 4.71
N ALA A 126 0.08 9.29 6.00
CA ALA A 126 0.57 10.05 7.15
C ALA A 126 1.52 9.18 7.95
N ASP A 127 2.74 9.65 8.14
CA ASP A 127 3.73 9.00 9.01
C ASP A 127 3.44 9.35 10.47
N ILE A 128 3.38 8.32 11.35
CA ILE A 128 3.15 8.47 12.78
C ILE A 128 4.39 8.02 13.59
N THR A 129 5.41 7.45 12.92
CA THR A 129 6.64 6.95 13.58
C THR A 129 7.70 7.99 13.72
#